data_2ed38ec6119adc6f63f947fae9076e74
#
_entry.id   2ed38ec6119adc6f63f947fae9076e74
#
_cell.length_a   1.000
_cell.length_b   1.000
_cell.length_c   1.000
_cell.angle_alpha   90.00
_cell.angle_beta   90.00
_cell.angle_gamma   90.00
#
_symmetry.space_group_name_H-M   'P 1'
#
loop_
_entity.id
_entity.type
_entity.pdbx_description
1 polymer ?
#
loop_
_entity_poly.entity_id
_entity_poly.type
_entity_poly.pdbx_seq_one_letter_code
_entity_poly.pdbx_strand_id
1 'polypeptide(L)'
;MYQTFSRCVKKCKSVWSTRLLVYAIVVTLTALIPGVYAAGGKVFSIGRPMNLGDYLAGRHAQFINAPDAAVRFYRSNLLSNPNNFNIQNQIFTILVFQGKVKESLALAEKLIKSEKNNISLPLLVLALRDIRGGNYAKAAKKLDLLPTNGIHSFSVPMIKAWSLAAKQNFGDALSNLEQRMKNPGFIALYAPHAGLIAEVAGKSEISKKHFKDALKQYRRISANMTRLAGEFYERNNMSPKAKALYLNYSKFNTNSSLFNHALERLAANNPKKFRKVSSQTGISEALFGLSRSIQRQDPYQAIIWIQLAIFVNPEFSFAKLRLADALSGENILQSALDIYKRVSRDPEYSWASRLRVAKTYNFLNNLDGAAEVLNAMAREDKNRIDALVNLGNIYRGHQRHRDAVNVFEKAKKRVKSWEKRHWQILYGNAASRERLKEWPAAETDFLKALKLNPNEPKILNCLGYSWIEQRKNLKRAHKMIKNAVKQRPRAPYIVDSLGWAQYQLGDIKGAVKNLERAVLLDPADATINDHLGDAYWKVGRKLEAQYQWRRSLSLDPGKDQILVIEKKIKYGLPKI
;
A
#
# COMPACT_ATOMS: atom_id res chain seq x y z
N MET A 1 -10.99 11.77 5.23
CA MET A 1 -10.01 10.66 5.26
C MET A 1 -8.71 11.02 6.01
N TYR A 2 -8.24 12.27 5.98
CA TYR A 2 -7.02 12.70 6.70
C TYR A 2 -7.25 13.06 8.18
N GLN A 3 -8.44 13.51 8.55
CA GLN A 3 -8.76 13.75 9.97
C GLN A 3 -8.84 12.45 10.79
N THR A 4 -9.29 11.36 10.18
CA THR A 4 -9.32 10.02 10.80
C THR A 4 -7.90 9.49 11.08
N PHE A 5 -6.92 9.85 10.26
CA PHE A 5 -5.53 9.40 10.43
C PHE A 5 -4.79 10.15 11.54
N SER A 6 -5.00 11.48 11.66
CA SER A 6 -4.45 12.28 12.77
C SER A 6 -5.03 11.84 14.13
N ARG A 7 -6.30 11.40 14.15
CA ARG A 7 -6.97 10.87 15.36
C ARG A 7 -6.51 9.47 15.76
N CYS A 8 -6.11 8.62 14.81
CA CYS A 8 -5.52 7.31 15.13
C CYS A 8 -4.21 7.45 15.92
N VAL A 9 -3.39 8.45 15.60
CA VAL A 9 -2.14 8.72 16.33
C VAL A 9 -2.40 9.29 17.73
N LYS A 10 -3.45 10.14 17.91
CA LYS A 10 -3.85 10.62 19.25
C LYS A 10 -4.52 9.53 20.09
N LYS A 11 -5.31 8.62 19.48
CA LYS A 11 -5.90 7.46 20.18
C LYS A 11 -4.84 6.47 20.69
N CYS A 12 -3.69 6.36 20.00
CA CYS A 12 -2.55 5.62 20.56
C CYS A 12 -2.05 6.19 21.90
N LYS A 13 -2.10 7.51 22.13
CA LYS A 13 -1.65 8.09 23.40
C LYS A 13 -2.61 7.82 24.56
N SER A 14 -3.93 7.77 24.35
CA SER A 14 -4.90 7.44 25.43
C SER A 14 -4.98 5.94 25.74
N VAL A 15 -4.70 5.08 24.77
CA VAL A 15 -4.56 3.63 24.97
C VAL A 15 -3.27 3.28 25.72
N TRP A 16 -2.26 4.15 25.68
CA TRP A 16 -1.02 3.97 26.45
C TRP A 16 -1.21 4.15 27.96
N SER A 17 -2.11 5.04 28.40
CA SER A 17 -2.39 5.22 29.84
C SER A 17 -3.09 4.00 30.46
N THR A 18 -4.03 3.38 29.74
CA THR A 18 -4.73 2.16 30.20
C THR A 18 -3.84 0.91 30.13
N ARG A 19 -2.88 0.86 29.19
CA ARG A 19 -1.94 -0.27 29.07
C ARG A 19 -0.82 -0.21 30.11
N LEU A 20 -0.39 0.97 30.55
CA LEU A 20 0.52 1.12 31.68
C LEU A 20 -0.12 0.64 33.01
N LEU A 21 -1.42 0.80 33.19
CA LEU A 21 -2.13 0.30 34.37
C LEU A 21 -2.21 -1.23 34.39
N VAL A 22 -2.41 -1.88 33.24
CA VAL A 22 -2.38 -3.35 33.13
C VAL A 22 -0.97 -3.92 33.35
N TYR A 23 0.08 -3.20 32.90
CA TYR A 23 1.47 -3.60 33.16
C TYR A 23 1.86 -3.49 34.64
N ALA A 24 1.38 -2.46 35.34
CA ALA A 24 1.61 -2.32 36.78
C ALA A 24 0.92 -3.42 37.60
N ILE A 25 -0.27 -3.88 37.17
CA ILE A 25 -1.01 -4.96 37.86
C ILE A 25 -0.35 -6.34 37.63
N VAL A 26 0.22 -6.59 36.47
CA VAL A 26 0.91 -7.87 36.18
C VAL A 26 2.26 -7.97 36.92
N VAL A 27 2.98 -6.86 37.10
CA VAL A 27 4.26 -6.84 37.80
C VAL A 27 4.10 -6.95 39.33
N THR A 28 2.99 -6.46 39.89
CA THR A 28 2.72 -6.55 41.34
C THR A 28 2.16 -7.90 41.78
N LEU A 29 1.55 -8.69 40.85
CA LEU A 29 1.01 -10.02 41.19
C LEU A 29 2.08 -11.14 41.17
N THR A 30 3.29 -10.91 40.66
CA THR A 30 4.37 -11.88 40.63
C THR A 30 5.30 -11.79 41.86
N ALA A 31 5.13 -10.80 42.73
CA ALA A 31 5.99 -10.57 43.89
C ALA A 31 5.50 -11.20 45.23
N LEU A 32 4.35 -11.89 45.22
CA LEU A 32 3.73 -12.45 46.42
C LEU A 32 3.38 -13.95 46.27
N ILE A 33 4.40 -14.81 46.16
CA ILE A 33 4.21 -16.24 46.43
C ILE A 33 5.31 -16.68 47.42
N PRO A 34 4.96 -16.97 48.67
CA PRO A 34 5.91 -17.56 49.61
C PRO A 34 6.17 -19.04 49.28
N GLY A 35 7.40 -19.46 49.45
CA GLY A 35 7.84 -20.80 49.13
C GLY A 35 7.11 -21.88 49.94
N VAL A 36 6.72 -22.93 49.23
CA VAL A 36 6.33 -24.22 49.84
C VAL A 36 7.53 -25.16 49.74
N TYR A 37 8.09 -25.53 50.90
CA TYR A 37 9.01 -26.66 51.04
C TYR A 37 8.22 -27.96 50.86
N ALA A 38 8.63 -28.79 49.92
CA ALA A 38 8.17 -30.16 49.78
C ALA A 38 9.33 -31.13 49.85
N ALA A 39 9.14 -32.13 50.66
CA ALA A 39 10.05 -33.25 50.91
C ALA A 39 10.10 -34.22 49.71
N GLY A 40 11.29 -34.72 49.47
CA GLY A 40 11.69 -36.01 48.89
C GLY A 40 10.90 -36.56 47.69
N GLY A 41 11.47 -36.46 46.49
CA GLY A 41 11.01 -37.24 45.34
C GLY A 41 11.82 -36.91 44.08
N LYS A 42 12.45 -37.88 43.52
CA LYS A 42 13.19 -38.01 42.24
C LYS A 42 13.39 -36.72 41.45
N VAL A 43 14.65 -36.31 41.33
CA VAL A 43 15.07 -35.21 40.45
C VAL A 43 14.71 -35.55 39.01
N PHE A 44 13.54 -35.07 38.55
CA PHE A 44 13.33 -34.86 37.13
C PHE A 44 14.32 -33.75 36.75
N SER A 45 15.18 -33.99 35.78
CA SER A 45 15.96 -32.95 35.14
C SER A 45 14.97 -32.00 34.44
N ILE A 46 14.54 -30.98 35.16
CA ILE A 46 13.79 -29.87 34.59
C ILE A 46 14.77 -29.17 33.64
N GLY A 47 14.60 -29.40 32.33
CA GLY A 47 15.31 -28.61 31.34
C GLY A 47 15.16 -27.13 31.73
N ARG A 48 16.26 -26.37 31.61
CA ARG A 48 16.30 -24.95 31.99
C ARG A 48 14.98 -24.28 31.61
N PRO A 49 14.31 -23.57 32.52
CA PRO A 49 13.00 -23.00 32.25
C PRO A 49 13.11 -22.11 31.01
N MET A 50 12.19 -22.30 30.07
CA MET A 50 12.07 -21.43 28.88
C MET A 50 11.99 -19.99 29.37
N ASN A 51 12.86 -19.09 28.91
CA ASN A 51 12.79 -17.67 29.28
C ASN A 51 11.55 -17.08 28.64
N LEU A 52 10.41 -17.21 29.32
CA LEU A 52 9.10 -16.76 28.85
C LEU A 52 9.09 -15.26 28.57
N GLY A 53 9.87 -14.49 29.34
CA GLY A 53 10.01 -13.05 29.16
C GLY A 53 10.56 -12.70 27.77
N ASP A 54 11.66 -13.33 27.36
CA ASP A 54 12.26 -13.12 26.05
C ASP A 54 11.33 -13.58 24.90
N TYR A 55 10.62 -14.69 25.11
CA TYR A 55 9.64 -15.15 24.12
C TYR A 55 8.50 -14.12 23.93
N LEU A 56 7.91 -13.64 25.02
CA LEU A 56 6.83 -12.65 24.97
C LEU A 56 7.31 -11.30 24.42
N ALA A 57 8.53 -10.87 24.81
CA ALA A 57 9.15 -9.67 24.26
C ALA A 57 9.40 -9.79 22.75
N GLY A 58 9.86 -10.97 22.28
CA GLY A 58 10.01 -11.26 20.85
C GLY A 58 8.68 -11.22 20.10
N ARG A 59 7.62 -11.80 20.66
CA ARG A 59 6.27 -11.76 20.09
C ARG A 59 5.72 -10.33 20.04
N HIS A 60 5.91 -9.57 21.10
CA HIS A 60 5.51 -8.17 21.15
C HIS A 60 6.26 -7.34 20.11
N ALA A 61 7.58 -7.53 20.01
CA ALA A 61 8.39 -6.84 19.01
C ALA A 61 7.93 -7.15 17.57
N GLN A 62 7.54 -8.39 17.26
CA GLN A 62 6.91 -8.71 15.97
C GLN A 62 5.59 -7.97 15.78
N PHE A 63 4.75 -7.93 16.80
CA PHE A 63 3.43 -7.27 16.73
C PHE A 63 3.57 -5.77 16.45
N ILE A 64 4.58 -5.10 17.01
CA ILE A 64 4.82 -3.66 16.77
C ILE A 64 5.73 -3.39 15.56
N ASN A 65 5.96 -4.39 14.71
CA ASN A 65 6.82 -4.29 13.52
C ASN A 65 8.28 -3.85 13.84
N ALA A 66 8.86 -4.38 14.94
CA ALA A 66 10.25 -4.19 15.33
C ALA A 66 11.08 -5.49 15.14
N PRO A 67 11.32 -5.93 13.89
CA PRO A 67 11.87 -7.26 13.60
C PRO A 67 13.29 -7.47 14.14
N ASP A 68 14.15 -6.44 14.19
CA ASP A 68 15.48 -6.56 14.77
C ASP A 68 15.43 -6.83 16.29
N ALA A 69 14.50 -6.18 16.99
CA ALA A 69 14.25 -6.45 18.41
C ALA A 69 13.71 -7.87 18.61
N ALA A 70 12.77 -8.31 17.76
CA ALA A 70 12.22 -9.66 17.80
C ALA A 70 13.33 -10.73 17.65
N VAL A 71 14.22 -10.56 16.67
CA VAL A 71 15.38 -11.48 16.48
C VAL A 71 16.29 -11.49 17.69
N ARG A 72 16.59 -10.33 18.31
CA ARG A 72 17.43 -10.28 19.53
C ARG A 72 16.79 -11.06 20.68
N PHE A 73 15.53 -10.83 20.98
CA PHE A 73 14.81 -11.53 22.05
C PHE A 73 14.70 -13.04 21.79
N TYR A 74 14.42 -13.45 20.56
CA TYR A 74 14.39 -14.88 20.22
C TYR A 74 15.76 -15.54 20.27
N ARG A 75 16.85 -14.84 19.91
CA ARG A 75 18.21 -15.35 20.09
C ARG A 75 18.56 -15.52 21.58
N SER A 76 18.17 -14.55 22.42
CA SER A 76 18.32 -14.68 23.89
C SER A 76 17.55 -15.89 24.42
N ASN A 77 16.32 -16.11 23.96
CA ASN A 77 15.54 -17.30 24.34
C ASN A 77 16.23 -18.61 23.93
N LEU A 78 16.89 -18.65 22.76
CA LEU A 78 17.65 -19.83 22.31
C LEU A 78 18.88 -20.17 23.18
N LEU A 79 19.41 -19.22 23.97
CA LEU A 79 20.52 -19.53 24.90
C LEU A 79 20.09 -20.55 25.95
N SER A 80 18.84 -20.53 26.39
CA SER A 80 18.26 -21.48 27.32
C SER A 80 17.83 -22.81 26.66
N ASN A 81 17.43 -22.77 25.40
CA ASN A 81 17.01 -23.95 24.62
C ASN A 81 17.47 -23.86 23.15
N PRO A 82 18.76 -24.18 22.89
CA PRO A 82 19.37 -24.01 21.56
C PRO A 82 18.70 -24.81 20.43
N ASN A 83 17.98 -25.87 20.77
CA ASN A 83 17.33 -26.76 19.80
C ASN A 83 15.82 -26.52 19.66
N ASN A 84 15.32 -25.41 20.18
CA ASN A 84 13.91 -25.06 20.00
C ASN A 84 13.63 -24.72 18.53
N PHE A 85 13.05 -25.69 17.81
CA PHE A 85 12.72 -25.59 16.39
C PHE A 85 11.81 -24.39 16.10
N ASN A 86 10.79 -24.16 16.92
CA ASN A 86 9.83 -23.08 16.68
C ASN A 86 10.50 -21.70 16.74
N ILE A 87 11.36 -21.47 17.71
CA ILE A 87 12.10 -20.20 17.83
C ILE A 87 13.11 -20.06 16.70
N GLN A 88 13.82 -21.12 16.34
CA GLN A 88 14.73 -21.10 15.19
C GLN A 88 13.98 -20.75 13.88
N ASN A 89 12.80 -21.34 13.67
CA ASN A 89 11.98 -21.07 12.50
C ASN A 89 11.40 -19.64 12.51
N GLN A 90 11.06 -19.09 13.69
CA GLN A 90 10.67 -17.67 13.81
C GLN A 90 11.81 -16.74 13.40
N ILE A 91 13.01 -16.93 13.95
CA ILE A 91 14.18 -16.12 13.57
C ILE A 91 14.47 -16.23 12.09
N PHE A 92 14.47 -17.46 11.55
CA PHE A 92 14.68 -17.71 10.13
C PHE A 92 13.68 -16.94 9.27
N THR A 93 12.39 -17.03 9.58
CA THR A 93 11.32 -16.38 8.83
C THR A 93 11.45 -14.84 8.90
N ILE A 94 11.77 -14.28 10.07
CA ILE A 94 11.98 -12.83 10.24
C ILE A 94 13.19 -12.37 9.42
N LEU A 95 14.30 -13.11 9.42
CA LEU A 95 15.48 -12.76 8.63
C LEU A 95 15.17 -12.77 7.12
N VAL A 96 14.43 -13.76 6.63
CA VAL A 96 13.98 -13.78 5.21
C VAL A 96 13.06 -12.61 4.90
N PHE A 97 12.10 -12.32 5.78
CA PHE A 97 11.20 -11.16 5.64
C PHE A 97 11.96 -9.83 5.56
N GLN A 98 13.03 -9.67 6.36
CA GLN A 98 13.90 -8.49 6.32
C GLN A 98 14.83 -8.44 5.09
N GLY A 99 14.88 -9.50 4.27
CA GLY A 99 15.84 -9.64 3.17
C GLY A 99 17.24 -10.04 3.60
N LYS A 100 17.46 -10.38 4.88
CA LYS A 100 18.71 -10.91 5.46
C LYS A 100 18.85 -12.40 5.13
N VAL A 101 18.54 -12.78 3.87
CA VAL A 101 18.48 -14.19 3.44
C VAL A 101 19.82 -14.89 3.63
N LYS A 102 20.96 -14.20 3.39
CA LYS A 102 22.28 -14.79 3.61
C LYS A 102 22.50 -15.18 5.07
N GLU A 103 22.04 -14.36 6.01
CA GLU A 103 22.16 -14.62 7.45
C GLU A 103 21.25 -15.79 7.91
N SER A 104 20.17 -16.05 7.17
CA SER A 104 19.24 -17.14 7.48
C SER A 104 19.72 -18.52 7.03
N LEU A 105 20.77 -18.63 6.18
CA LEU A 105 21.18 -19.89 5.54
C LEU A 105 21.62 -20.97 6.55
N ALA A 106 22.40 -20.61 7.55
CA ALA A 106 22.82 -21.56 8.60
C ALA A 106 21.63 -22.12 9.39
N LEU A 107 20.64 -21.26 9.69
CA LEU A 107 19.38 -21.71 10.31
C LEU A 107 18.58 -22.60 9.37
N ALA A 108 18.52 -22.28 8.07
CA ALA A 108 17.84 -23.11 7.08
C ALA A 108 18.44 -24.53 7.04
N GLU A 109 19.77 -24.65 7.03
CA GLU A 109 20.46 -25.95 7.06
C GLU A 109 20.18 -26.74 8.34
N LYS A 110 20.06 -26.07 9.50
CA LYS A 110 19.70 -26.70 10.77
C LYS A 110 18.24 -27.15 10.76
N LEU A 111 17.33 -26.33 10.26
CA LEU A 111 15.89 -26.61 10.23
C LEU A 111 15.54 -27.82 9.34
N ILE A 112 16.18 -27.98 8.18
CA ILE A 112 15.90 -29.12 7.28
C ILE A 112 16.40 -30.46 7.82
N LYS A 113 17.33 -30.45 8.76
CA LYS A 113 17.84 -31.69 9.45
C LYS A 113 16.88 -32.17 10.56
N SER A 114 15.95 -31.32 10.98
CA SER A 114 14.92 -31.71 11.93
C SER A 114 13.81 -32.43 11.19
N GLU A 115 13.39 -33.60 11.62
CA GLU A 115 12.31 -34.39 11.04
C GLU A 115 10.91 -33.79 11.26
N LYS A 116 10.84 -32.49 11.58
CA LYS A 116 9.60 -31.76 11.88
C LYS A 116 8.94 -31.18 10.63
N ASN A 117 7.62 -31.10 10.64
CA ASN A 117 6.82 -30.45 9.61
C ASN A 117 7.14 -28.95 9.48
N ASN A 118 6.94 -28.38 8.29
CA ASN A 118 7.12 -26.95 7.96
C ASN A 118 8.57 -26.52 7.62
N ILE A 119 9.25 -27.33 6.81
CA ILE A 119 10.60 -27.03 6.28
C ILE A 119 10.57 -26.48 4.84
N SER A 120 9.40 -26.21 4.28
CA SER A 120 9.25 -25.81 2.86
C SER A 120 9.99 -24.51 2.55
N LEU A 121 9.86 -23.48 3.39
CA LEU A 121 10.56 -22.20 3.16
C LEU A 121 12.10 -22.36 3.34
N PRO A 122 12.64 -23.04 4.37
CA PRO A 122 14.06 -23.39 4.44
C PRO A 122 14.58 -24.14 3.22
N LEU A 123 13.87 -25.16 2.74
CA LEU A 123 14.23 -25.91 1.52
C LEU A 123 14.28 -25.02 0.29
N LEU A 124 13.26 -24.15 0.11
CA LEU A 124 13.23 -23.21 -1.01
C LEU A 124 14.40 -22.24 -0.95
N VAL A 125 14.68 -21.66 0.21
CA VAL A 125 15.81 -20.72 0.40
C VAL A 125 17.14 -21.39 0.05
N LEU A 126 17.36 -22.63 0.47
CA LEU A 126 18.58 -23.38 0.13
C LEU A 126 18.65 -23.76 -1.33
N ALA A 127 17.52 -24.10 -1.97
CA ALA A 127 17.47 -24.32 -3.42
C ALA A 127 17.84 -23.03 -4.19
N LEU A 128 17.32 -21.88 -3.75
CA LEU A 128 17.64 -20.58 -4.36
C LEU A 128 19.09 -20.16 -4.13
N ARG A 129 19.70 -20.50 -2.99
CA ARG A 129 21.13 -20.34 -2.76
C ARG A 129 21.94 -21.14 -3.78
N ASP A 130 21.58 -22.40 -3.98
CA ASP A 130 22.28 -23.29 -4.92
C ASP A 130 22.13 -22.78 -6.37
N ILE A 131 20.97 -22.26 -6.75
CA ILE A 131 20.73 -21.59 -8.05
C ILE A 131 21.65 -20.38 -8.23
N ARG A 132 21.78 -19.54 -7.21
CA ARG A 132 22.70 -18.39 -7.26
C ARG A 132 24.14 -18.80 -7.47
N GLY A 133 24.54 -19.93 -6.90
CA GLY A 133 25.87 -20.54 -7.09
C GLY A 133 26.01 -21.34 -8.38
N GLY A 134 25.01 -21.37 -9.26
CA GLY A 134 25.03 -22.15 -10.51
C GLY A 134 24.81 -23.66 -10.33
N ASN A 135 24.53 -24.12 -9.10
CA ASN A 135 24.37 -25.54 -8.77
C ASN A 135 22.94 -26.03 -8.99
N TYR A 136 22.43 -25.93 -10.23
CA TYR A 136 21.04 -26.27 -10.57
C TYR A 136 20.65 -27.72 -10.24
N ALA A 137 21.61 -28.68 -10.31
CA ALA A 137 21.34 -30.07 -9.95
C ALA A 137 21.05 -30.26 -8.47
N LYS A 138 21.84 -29.58 -7.60
CA LYS A 138 21.59 -29.61 -6.14
C LYS A 138 20.27 -28.91 -5.79
N ALA A 139 19.96 -27.83 -6.48
CA ALA A 139 18.70 -27.11 -6.32
C ALA A 139 17.50 -28.01 -6.70
N ALA A 140 17.56 -28.72 -7.82
CA ALA A 140 16.50 -29.61 -8.27
C ALA A 140 16.14 -30.66 -7.22
N LYS A 141 17.14 -31.32 -6.61
CA LYS A 141 16.92 -32.28 -5.51
C LYS A 141 16.15 -31.70 -4.33
N LYS A 142 16.40 -30.42 -3.97
CA LYS A 142 15.68 -29.75 -2.88
C LYS A 142 14.27 -29.34 -3.30
N LEU A 143 14.09 -28.93 -4.55
CA LEU A 143 12.79 -28.58 -5.11
C LEU A 143 11.85 -29.80 -5.21
N ASP A 144 12.42 -31.03 -5.39
CA ASP A 144 11.66 -32.27 -5.42
C ASP A 144 11.06 -32.64 -4.06
N LEU A 145 11.66 -32.12 -2.97
CA LEU A 145 11.19 -32.33 -1.59
C LEU A 145 10.09 -31.33 -1.18
N LEU A 146 9.82 -30.32 -2.00
CA LEU A 146 8.78 -29.33 -1.70
C LEU A 146 7.37 -29.92 -1.94
N PRO A 147 6.36 -29.46 -1.17
CA PRO A 147 4.98 -29.89 -1.36
C PRO A 147 4.49 -29.66 -2.79
N THR A 148 3.70 -30.58 -3.30
CA THR A 148 3.10 -30.49 -4.65
C THR A 148 1.80 -29.69 -4.68
N ASN A 149 1.40 -29.11 -3.55
CA ASN A 149 0.19 -28.29 -3.39
C ASN A 149 0.53 -26.84 -3.03
N GLY A 150 -0.48 -26.00 -2.89
CA GLY A 150 -0.34 -24.60 -2.55
C GLY A 150 0.53 -23.82 -3.54
N ILE A 151 1.27 -22.83 -3.06
CA ILE A 151 2.10 -21.95 -3.90
C ILE A 151 3.27 -22.72 -4.56
N HIS A 152 3.73 -23.80 -3.96
CA HIS A 152 4.82 -24.61 -4.50
C HIS A 152 4.42 -25.36 -5.77
N SER A 153 3.12 -25.73 -5.94
CA SER A 153 2.62 -26.33 -7.18
C SER A 153 2.79 -25.44 -8.40
N PHE A 154 2.91 -24.12 -8.19
CA PHE A 154 3.15 -23.15 -9.26
C PHE A 154 4.62 -22.75 -9.36
N SER A 155 5.31 -22.54 -8.23
CA SER A 155 6.69 -22.06 -8.22
C SER A 155 7.70 -23.09 -8.69
N VAL A 156 7.58 -24.32 -8.24
CA VAL A 156 8.53 -25.40 -8.53
C VAL A 156 8.64 -25.68 -10.02
N PRO A 157 7.54 -25.83 -10.80
CA PRO A 157 7.64 -26.02 -12.25
C PRO A 157 8.35 -24.88 -12.98
N MET A 158 8.10 -23.62 -12.60
CA MET A 158 8.79 -22.48 -13.21
C MET A 158 10.28 -22.48 -12.90
N ILE A 159 10.65 -22.70 -11.63
CA ILE A 159 12.06 -22.73 -11.21
C ILE A 159 12.79 -23.90 -11.92
N LYS A 160 12.16 -25.07 -12.05
CA LYS A 160 12.71 -26.22 -12.78
C LYS A 160 12.88 -25.93 -14.26
N ALA A 161 11.88 -25.32 -14.93
CA ALA A 161 11.97 -24.94 -16.33
C ALA A 161 13.16 -23.98 -16.57
N TRP A 162 13.33 -22.98 -15.71
CA TRP A 162 14.48 -22.08 -15.79
C TRP A 162 15.81 -22.77 -15.46
N SER A 163 15.81 -23.79 -14.60
CA SER A 163 17.00 -24.59 -14.30
C SER A 163 17.40 -25.47 -15.50
N LEU A 164 16.43 -25.98 -16.27
CA LEU A 164 16.66 -26.67 -17.53
C LEU A 164 17.20 -25.71 -18.60
N ALA A 165 16.62 -24.51 -18.72
CA ALA A 165 17.09 -23.46 -19.62
C ALA A 165 18.54 -23.05 -19.32
N ALA A 166 18.94 -23.00 -18.02
CA ALA A 166 20.32 -22.74 -17.61
C ALA A 166 21.32 -23.80 -18.14
N LYS A 167 20.85 -25.03 -18.35
CA LYS A 167 21.62 -26.13 -18.93
C LYS A 167 21.47 -26.23 -20.46
N GLN A 168 20.91 -25.20 -21.10
CA GLN A 168 20.58 -25.13 -22.53
C GLN A 168 19.57 -26.21 -23.00
N ASN A 169 18.92 -26.91 -22.08
CA ASN A 169 17.83 -27.84 -22.38
C ASN A 169 16.50 -27.10 -22.55
N PHE A 170 16.40 -26.31 -23.62
CA PHE A 170 15.25 -25.46 -23.89
C PHE A 170 14.00 -26.23 -24.30
N GLY A 171 14.16 -27.42 -24.92
CA GLY A 171 13.05 -28.30 -25.33
C GLY A 171 12.22 -28.72 -24.12
N ASP A 172 12.86 -29.36 -23.14
CA ASP A 172 12.20 -29.82 -21.93
C ASP A 172 11.71 -28.64 -21.07
N ALA A 173 12.45 -27.53 -21.04
CA ALA A 173 12.05 -26.32 -20.32
C ALA A 173 10.72 -25.76 -20.85
N LEU A 174 10.54 -25.66 -22.16
CA LEU A 174 9.32 -25.20 -22.80
C LEU A 174 8.18 -26.21 -22.63
N SER A 175 8.42 -27.50 -22.92
CA SER A 175 7.44 -28.57 -22.77
C SER A 175 6.85 -28.63 -21.36
N ASN A 176 7.69 -28.47 -20.33
CA ASN A 176 7.23 -28.45 -18.94
C ASN A 176 6.20 -27.33 -18.68
N LEU A 177 6.43 -26.13 -19.21
CA LEU A 177 5.51 -24.99 -19.03
C LEU A 177 4.28 -25.12 -19.94
N GLU A 178 4.43 -25.59 -21.18
CA GLU A 178 3.34 -25.78 -22.14
C GLU A 178 2.33 -26.83 -21.68
N GLN A 179 2.81 -27.91 -21.08
CA GLN A 179 1.93 -28.91 -20.46
C GLN A 179 1.04 -28.29 -19.37
N ARG A 180 1.55 -27.35 -18.59
CA ARG A 180 0.77 -26.64 -17.56
C ARG A 180 -0.25 -25.68 -18.17
N MET A 181 0.07 -25.09 -19.31
CA MET A 181 -0.81 -24.17 -20.04
C MET A 181 -1.97 -24.85 -20.78
N LYS A 182 -2.03 -26.20 -20.81
CA LYS A 182 -3.24 -26.94 -21.25
C LYS A 182 -4.46 -26.53 -20.41
N ASN A 183 -4.28 -26.13 -19.15
CA ASN A 183 -5.30 -25.47 -18.38
C ASN A 183 -5.27 -23.96 -18.67
N PRO A 184 -6.33 -23.38 -19.29
CA PRO A 184 -6.36 -21.97 -19.68
C PRO A 184 -6.14 -20.99 -18.51
N GLY A 185 -6.55 -21.36 -17.29
CA GLY A 185 -6.36 -20.55 -16.08
C GLY A 185 -4.89 -20.28 -15.73
N PHE A 186 -3.97 -21.07 -16.28
CA PHE A 186 -2.54 -20.94 -15.99
C PHE A 186 -1.73 -20.27 -17.09
N ILE A 187 -2.35 -19.92 -18.22
CA ILE A 187 -1.66 -19.26 -19.33
C ILE A 187 -1.05 -17.91 -18.86
N ALA A 188 -1.80 -17.11 -18.11
CA ALA A 188 -1.31 -15.84 -17.60
C ALA A 188 -0.05 -15.96 -16.72
N LEU A 189 0.12 -17.10 -16.07
CA LEU A 189 1.23 -17.38 -15.17
C LEU A 189 2.46 -17.94 -15.91
N TYR A 190 2.27 -18.94 -16.75
CA TYR A 190 3.39 -19.67 -17.36
C TYR A 190 3.82 -19.11 -18.72
N ALA A 191 2.91 -18.55 -19.54
CA ALA A 191 3.25 -18.08 -20.88
C ALA A 191 4.32 -16.98 -20.91
N PRO A 192 4.37 -16.00 -19.97
CA PRO A 192 5.47 -15.04 -19.96
C PRO A 192 6.84 -15.70 -19.78
N HIS A 193 6.91 -16.74 -18.94
CA HIS A 193 8.16 -17.48 -18.70
C HIS A 193 8.54 -18.36 -19.89
N ALA A 194 7.58 -19.04 -20.52
CA ALA A 194 7.83 -19.76 -21.77
C ALA A 194 8.31 -18.80 -22.89
N GLY A 195 7.72 -17.61 -22.97
CA GLY A 195 8.16 -16.55 -23.89
C GLY A 195 9.60 -16.12 -23.64
N LEU A 196 9.99 -15.87 -22.40
CA LEU A 196 11.36 -15.50 -22.05
C LEU A 196 12.36 -16.64 -22.29
N ILE A 197 12.00 -17.90 -21.98
CA ILE A 197 12.85 -19.06 -22.26
C ILE A 197 13.04 -19.24 -23.77
N ALA A 198 11.97 -19.08 -24.56
CA ALA A 198 12.06 -19.13 -26.02
C ALA A 198 12.92 -17.97 -26.58
N GLU A 199 12.87 -16.77 -25.96
CA GLU A 199 13.75 -15.64 -26.32
C GLU A 199 15.22 -15.99 -26.09
N VAL A 200 15.55 -16.56 -24.91
CA VAL A 200 16.92 -17.01 -24.58
C VAL A 200 17.39 -18.10 -25.54
N ALA A 201 16.50 -18.99 -25.98
CA ALA A 201 16.77 -20.04 -26.96
C ALA A 201 16.86 -19.56 -28.41
N GLY A 202 16.70 -18.26 -28.69
CA GLY A 202 16.66 -17.70 -30.04
C GLY A 202 15.40 -18.02 -30.84
N LYS A 203 14.35 -18.61 -30.23
CA LYS A 203 13.12 -19.02 -30.89
C LYS A 203 12.10 -17.85 -30.92
N SER A 204 12.36 -16.83 -31.73
CA SER A 204 11.63 -15.56 -31.75
C SER A 204 10.13 -15.71 -31.96
N GLU A 205 9.69 -16.57 -32.90
CA GLU A 205 8.25 -16.71 -33.18
C GLU A 205 7.49 -17.40 -32.03
N ILE A 206 8.13 -18.37 -31.38
CA ILE A 206 7.57 -19.03 -30.19
C ILE A 206 7.45 -18.03 -29.04
N SER A 207 8.49 -17.22 -28.86
CA SER A 207 8.49 -16.16 -27.84
C SER A 207 7.36 -15.15 -28.06
N LYS A 208 7.21 -14.63 -29.28
CA LYS A 208 6.13 -13.70 -29.66
C LYS A 208 4.75 -14.30 -29.41
N LYS A 209 4.54 -15.59 -29.77
CA LYS A 209 3.29 -16.30 -29.54
C LYS A 209 2.95 -16.33 -28.05
N HIS A 210 3.88 -16.75 -27.19
CA HIS A 210 3.64 -16.85 -25.75
C HIS A 210 3.36 -15.49 -25.11
N PHE A 211 4.06 -14.42 -25.46
CA PHE A 211 3.76 -13.08 -24.98
C PHE A 211 2.37 -12.59 -25.45
N LYS A 212 2.01 -12.85 -26.70
CA LYS A 212 0.66 -12.55 -27.23
C LYS A 212 -0.43 -13.27 -26.44
N ASP A 213 -0.24 -14.57 -26.17
CA ASP A 213 -1.21 -15.37 -25.44
C ASP A 213 -1.31 -14.97 -23.98
N ALA A 214 -0.20 -14.63 -23.34
CA ALA A 214 -0.19 -14.05 -22.00
C ALA A 214 -1.00 -12.75 -21.92
N LEU A 215 -0.78 -11.83 -22.86
CA LEU A 215 -1.44 -10.51 -22.87
C LEU A 215 -2.96 -10.61 -23.08
N LYS A 216 -3.43 -11.61 -23.83
CA LYS A 216 -4.87 -11.87 -24.05
C LYS A 216 -5.61 -12.24 -22.76
N GLN A 217 -4.91 -12.77 -21.75
CA GLN A 217 -5.53 -13.17 -20.48
C GLN A 217 -5.92 -11.97 -19.59
N TYR A 218 -5.50 -10.77 -19.92
CA TYR A 218 -5.71 -9.60 -19.09
C TYR A 218 -6.79 -8.68 -19.67
N ARG A 219 -7.88 -8.47 -18.98
CA ARG A 219 -8.81 -7.36 -19.26
C ARG A 219 -8.15 -6.00 -19.03
N ARG A 220 -7.30 -5.90 -18.00
CA ARG A 220 -6.43 -4.75 -17.71
C ARG A 220 -5.05 -5.26 -17.38
N ILE A 221 -4.07 -4.90 -18.20
CA ILE A 221 -2.70 -5.38 -18.06
C ILE A 221 -2.08 -4.78 -16.80
N SER A 222 -1.51 -5.63 -15.95
CA SER A 222 -0.84 -5.22 -14.72
C SER A 222 0.49 -4.51 -15.00
N ALA A 223 0.98 -3.69 -14.06
CA ALA A 223 2.28 -3.04 -14.20
C ALA A 223 3.42 -4.03 -14.47
N ASN A 224 3.41 -5.20 -13.81
CA ASN A 224 4.43 -6.22 -14.04
C ASN A 224 4.38 -6.78 -15.45
N MET A 225 3.19 -7.16 -15.93
CA MET A 225 3.06 -7.68 -17.29
C MET A 225 3.33 -6.62 -18.35
N THR A 226 2.94 -5.36 -18.09
CA THR A 226 3.28 -4.21 -18.94
C THR A 226 4.80 -4.04 -19.07
N ARG A 227 5.52 -4.10 -17.95
CA ARG A 227 6.98 -4.03 -17.93
C ARG A 227 7.60 -5.21 -18.69
N LEU A 228 7.21 -6.43 -18.31
CA LEU A 228 7.83 -7.64 -18.84
C LEU A 228 7.65 -7.77 -20.36
N ALA A 229 6.43 -7.55 -20.86
CA ALA A 229 6.14 -7.57 -22.29
C ALA A 229 6.71 -6.34 -23.03
N GLY A 230 6.70 -5.17 -22.38
CA GLY A 230 7.29 -3.96 -22.93
C GLY A 230 8.80 -4.12 -23.13
N GLU A 231 9.52 -4.60 -22.11
CA GLU A 231 10.95 -4.89 -22.20
C GLU A 231 11.27 -5.99 -23.24
N PHE A 232 10.42 -7.01 -23.35
CA PHE A 232 10.54 -8.01 -24.43
C PHE A 232 10.42 -7.36 -25.80
N TYR A 233 9.41 -6.50 -26.01
CA TYR A 233 9.24 -5.82 -27.30
C TYR A 233 10.41 -4.88 -27.62
N GLU A 234 10.95 -4.17 -26.63
CA GLU A 234 12.10 -3.30 -26.84
C GLU A 234 13.36 -4.11 -27.21
N ARG A 235 13.66 -5.23 -26.50
CA ARG A 235 14.80 -6.10 -26.80
C ARG A 235 14.74 -6.71 -28.21
N ASN A 236 13.53 -6.88 -28.73
CA ASN A 236 13.29 -7.47 -30.04
C ASN A 236 13.00 -6.42 -31.14
N ASN A 237 13.42 -5.16 -30.95
CA ASN A 237 13.27 -4.06 -31.91
C ASN A 237 11.80 -3.75 -32.27
N MET A 238 10.85 -4.05 -31.40
CA MET A 238 9.41 -3.80 -31.57
C MET A 238 8.96 -2.58 -30.76
N SER A 239 9.75 -1.49 -30.76
CA SER A 239 9.50 -0.26 -29.98
C SER A 239 8.09 0.31 -30.11
N PRO A 240 7.42 0.30 -31.29
CA PRO A 240 6.03 0.76 -31.39
C PRO A 240 5.06 -0.06 -30.52
N LYS A 241 5.25 -1.40 -30.41
CA LYS A 241 4.43 -2.26 -29.55
C LYS A 241 4.68 -1.99 -28.07
N ALA A 242 5.94 -1.80 -27.68
CA ALA A 242 6.30 -1.40 -26.32
C ALA A 242 5.64 -0.07 -25.93
N LYS A 243 5.78 0.95 -26.79
CA LYS A 243 5.16 2.28 -26.60
C LYS A 243 3.64 2.19 -26.43
N ALA A 244 2.98 1.44 -27.31
CA ALA A 244 1.52 1.25 -27.23
C ALA A 244 1.10 0.61 -25.89
N LEU A 245 1.87 -0.36 -25.41
CA LEU A 245 1.63 -1.05 -24.15
C LEU A 245 1.78 -0.11 -22.93
N TYR A 246 2.86 0.67 -22.90
CA TYR A 246 3.11 1.66 -21.83
C TYR A 246 2.05 2.77 -21.84
N LEU A 247 1.65 3.28 -23.01
CA LEU A 247 0.57 4.27 -23.14
C LEU A 247 -0.77 3.70 -22.67
N ASN A 248 -1.10 2.46 -23.04
CA ASN A 248 -2.31 1.80 -22.59
C ASN A 248 -2.34 1.68 -21.06
N TYR A 249 -1.23 1.30 -20.43
CA TYR A 249 -1.15 1.28 -18.97
C TYR A 249 -1.40 2.66 -18.36
N SER A 250 -0.76 3.70 -18.88
CA SER A 250 -0.89 5.08 -18.40
C SER A 250 -2.30 5.64 -18.57
N LYS A 251 -3.02 5.25 -19.62
CA LYS A 251 -4.44 5.63 -19.85
C LYS A 251 -5.36 5.17 -18.70
N PHE A 252 -5.13 3.98 -18.16
CA PHE A 252 -5.92 3.43 -17.06
C PHE A 252 -5.35 3.75 -15.67
N ASN A 253 -4.10 4.21 -15.60
CA ASN A 253 -3.39 4.52 -14.36
C ASN A 253 -2.82 5.94 -14.42
N THR A 254 -3.71 6.92 -14.58
CA THR A 254 -3.38 8.32 -14.86
C THR A 254 -2.46 9.00 -13.83
N ASN A 255 -2.42 8.46 -12.59
CA ASN A 255 -1.56 8.97 -11.51
C ASN A 255 -0.25 8.17 -11.38
N SER A 256 0.02 7.23 -12.29
CA SER A 256 1.23 6.41 -12.26
C SER A 256 2.30 7.01 -13.17
N SER A 257 3.50 7.18 -12.63
CA SER A 257 4.69 7.62 -13.39
C SER A 257 5.64 6.47 -13.73
N LEU A 258 5.20 5.20 -13.56
CA LEU A 258 6.08 4.02 -13.66
C LEU A 258 6.75 3.86 -15.03
N PHE A 259 6.09 4.23 -16.10
CA PHE A 259 6.59 4.05 -17.47
C PHE A 259 6.89 5.37 -18.18
N ASN A 260 6.87 6.51 -17.47
CA ASN A 260 7.12 7.81 -18.09
C ASN A 260 8.54 7.87 -18.69
N HIS A 261 9.54 7.43 -17.93
CA HIS A 261 10.93 7.40 -18.42
C HIS A 261 11.09 6.51 -19.67
N ALA A 262 10.46 5.32 -19.68
CA ALA A 262 10.46 4.45 -20.86
C ALA A 262 9.81 5.13 -22.07
N LEU A 263 8.69 5.84 -21.88
CA LEU A 263 8.02 6.58 -22.94
C LEU A 263 8.85 7.76 -23.45
N GLU A 264 9.49 8.52 -22.56
CA GLU A 264 10.40 9.63 -22.89
C GLU A 264 11.59 9.12 -23.69
N ARG A 265 12.21 8.04 -23.25
CA ARG A 265 13.34 7.38 -23.90
C ARG A 265 12.98 6.87 -25.31
N LEU A 266 11.83 6.20 -25.43
CA LEU A 266 11.33 5.74 -26.74
C LEU A 266 10.96 6.90 -27.67
N ALA A 267 10.48 8.02 -27.15
CA ALA A 267 10.20 9.22 -27.94
C ALA A 267 11.49 9.89 -28.45
N ALA A 268 12.55 9.82 -27.66
CA ALA A 268 13.87 10.35 -28.02
C ALA A 268 14.72 9.38 -28.87
N ASN A 269 14.15 8.26 -29.33
CA ASN A 269 14.90 7.19 -30.03
C ASN A 269 16.17 6.74 -29.29
N ASN A 270 16.14 6.76 -27.96
CA ASN A 270 17.24 6.34 -27.09
C ASN A 270 16.92 4.95 -26.51
N PRO A 271 17.30 3.85 -27.19
CA PRO A 271 16.97 2.50 -26.75
C PRO A 271 17.73 2.14 -25.48
N LYS A 272 17.03 1.46 -24.56
CA LYS A 272 17.64 0.92 -23.34
C LYS A 272 18.58 -0.24 -23.71
N LYS A 273 19.80 -0.22 -23.19
CA LYS A 273 20.68 -1.38 -23.24
C LYS A 273 20.21 -2.40 -22.20
N PHE A 274 19.50 -3.41 -22.65
CA PHE A 274 19.07 -4.50 -21.79
C PHE A 274 20.20 -5.51 -21.57
N ARG A 275 20.33 -6.00 -20.34
CA ARG A 275 21.11 -7.22 -20.09
C ARG A 275 20.37 -8.41 -20.71
N LYS A 276 21.13 -9.41 -21.19
CA LYS A 276 20.55 -10.68 -21.65
C LYS A 276 19.74 -11.31 -20.52
N VAL A 277 18.58 -11.85 -20.86
CA VAL A 277 17.77 -12.60 -19.92
C VAL A 277 18.54 -13.85 -19.48
N SER A 278 18.72 -14.02 -18.18
CA SER A 278 19.36 -15.20 -17.60
C SER A 278 18.35 -16.05 -16.84
N SER A 279 18.71 -17.30 -16.55
CA SER A 279 17.87 -18.17 -15.72
C SER A 279 17.64 -17.60 -14.32
N GLN A 280 18.63 -16.91 -13.74
CA GLN A 280 18.45 -16.22 -12.45
C GLN A 280 17.44 -15.08 -12.58
N THR A 281 17.49 -14.29 -13.66
CA THR A 281 16.48 -13.27 -13.94
C THR A 281 15.09 -13.90 -14.08
N GLY A 282 14.95 -14.98 -14.82
CA GLY A 282 13.69 -15.67 -15.02
C GLY A 282 13.09 -16.26 -13.73
N ILE A 283 13.94 -16.88 -12.89
CA ILE A 283 13.53 -17.39 -11.58
C ILE A 283 13.08 -16.24 -10.67
N SER A 284 13.81 -15.13 -10.67
CA SER A 284 13.44 -13.94 -9.91
C SER A 284 12.09 -13.38 -10.36
N GLU A 285 11.83 -13.33 -11.68
CA GLU A 285 10.52 -12.93 -12.22
C GLU A 285 9.39 -13.90 -11.81
N ALA A 286 9.66 -15.20 -11.76
CA ALA A 286 8.69 -16.20 -11.31
C ALA A 286 8.30 -16.00 -9.84
N LEU A 287 9.28 -15.86 -8.97
CA LEU A 287 9.07 -15.60 -7.54
C LEU A 287 8.29 -14.29 -7.32
N PHE A 288 8.69 -13.23 -8.03
CA PHE A 288 8.03 -11.93 -7.97
C PHE A 288 6.58 -11.99 -8.53
N GLY A 289 6.36 -12.69 -9.63
CA GLY A 289 5.03 -12.90 -10.21
C GLY A 289 4.06 -13.56 -9.23
N LEU A 290 4.52 -14.59 -8.54
CA LEU A 290 3.74 -15.32 -7.52
C LEU A 290 3.43 -14.47 -6.30
N SER A 291 4.36 -13.64 -5.84
CA SER A 291 4.11 -12.74 -4.70
C SER A 291 2.87 -11.87 -4.91
N ARG A 292 2.61 -11.47 -6.14
CA ARG A 292 1.45 -10.64 -6.48
C ARG A 292 0.12 -11.38 -6.39
N SER A 293 0.12 -12.68 -6.65
CA SER A 293 -1.09 -13.50 -6.57
C SER A 293 -1.60 -13.64 -5.14
N ILE A 294 -0.68 -13.63 -4.16
CA ILE A 294 -1.00 -13.80 -2.74
C ILE A 294 -1.08 -12.49 -1.96
N GLN A 295 -0.63 -11.38 -2.51
CA GLN A 295 -0.46 -10.09 -1.80
C GLN A 295 -1.73 -9.59 -1.09
N ARG A 296 -2.92 -9.89 -1.61
CA ARG A 296 -4.18 -9.48 -0.99
C ARG A 296 -4.62 -10.38 0.16
N GLN A 297 -4.24 -11.66 0.11
CA GLN A 297 -4.63 -12.68 1.08
C GLN A 297 -3.62 -12.74 2.23
N ASP A 298 -2.33 -12.67 1.90
CA ASP A 298 -1.22 -12.73 2.85
C ASP A 298 -0.10 -11.75 2.41
N PRO A 299 -0.18 -10.47 2.82
CA PRO A 299 0.86 -9.48 2.51
C PRO A 299 2.23 -9.84 3.06
N TYR A 300 2.27 -10.51 4.22
CA TYR A 300 3.52 -10.92 4.86
C TYR A 300 4.27 -11.96 4.02
N GLN A 301 3.57 -13.01 3.59
CA GLN A 301 4.12 -14.00 2.67
C GLN A 301 4.53 -13.37 1.34
N ALA A 302 3.74 -12.45 0.80
CA ALA A 302 4.08 -11.75 -0.43
C ALA A 302 5.41 -11.01 -0.33
N ILE A 303 5.69 -10.35 0.81
CA ILE A 303 6.97 -9.69 1.09
C ILE A 303 8.11 -10.70 1.07
N ILE A 304 7.96 -11.86 1.72
CA ILE A 304 8.95 -12.94 1.71
C ILE A 304 9.28 -13.35 0.26
N TRP A 305 8.28 -13.60 -0.58
CA TRP A 305 8.50 -13.98 -1.98
C TRP A 305 9.18 -12.89 -2.79
N ILE A 306 8.90 -11.61 -2.55
CA ILE A 306 9.62 -10.50 -3.19
C ILE A 306 11.08 -10.47 -2.72
N GLN A 307 11.34 -10.69 -1.43
CA GLN A 307 12.71 -10.77 -0.90
C GLN A 307 13.51 -11.91 -1.53
N LEU A 308 12.87 -13.07 -1.71
CA LEU A 308 13.49 -14.21 -2.39
C LEU A 308 13.79 -13.89 -3.87
N ALA A 309 12.90 -13.18 -4.55
CA ALA A 309 13.16 -12.70 -5.92
C ALA A 309 14.37 -11.78 -5.96
N ILE A 310 14.49 -10.82 -5.02
CA ILE A 310 15.63 -9.91 -4.91
C ILE A 310 16.90 -10.65 -4.47
N PHE A 311 16.77 -11.68 -3.63
CA PHE A 311 17.91 -12.53 -3.27
C PHE A 311 18.50 -13.23 -4.49
N VAL A 312 17.68 -13.74 -5.40
CA VAL A 312 18.14 -14.39 -6.65
C VAL A 312 18.72 -13.37 -7.62
N ASN A 313 18.06 -12.22 -7.80
CA ASN A 313 18.51 -11.13 -8.67
C ASN A 313 18.56 -9.79 -7.91
N PRO A 314 19.72 -9.44 -7.32
CA PRO A 314 19.88 -8.19 -6.58
C PRO A 314 19.70 -6.90 -7.39
N GLU A 315 19.75 -6.98 -8.72
CA GLU A 315 19.60 -5.84 -9.63
C GLU A 315 18.14 -5.60 -10.05
N PHE A 316 17.18 -6.33 -9.50
CA PHE A 316 15.78 -6.23 -9.85
C PHE A 316 15.10 -4.99 -9.21
N SER A 317 15.37 -3.80 -9.75
CA SER A 317 14.86 -2.52 -9.22
C SER A 317 13.34 -2.46 -9.15
N PHE A 318 12.62 -3.03 -10.13
CA PHE A 318 11.15 -3.06 -10.08
C PHE A 318 10.63 -3.88 -8.90
N ALA A 319 11.23 -5.04 -8.60
CA ALA A 319 10.86 -5.81 -7.41
C ALA A 319 11.17 -5.04 -6.11
N LYS A 320 12.32 -4.34 -6.04
CA LYS A 320 12.64 -3.48 -4.89
C LYS A 320 11.60 -2.37 -4.70
N LEU A 321 11.18 -1.71 -5.79
CA LEU A 321 10.13 -0.69 -5.75
C LEU A 321 8.83 -1.27 -5.20
N ARG A 322 8.45 -2.46 -5.65
CA ARG A 322 7.22 -3.13 -5.23
C ARG A 322 7.32 -3.69 -3.79
N LEU A 323 8.51 -4.10 -3.37
CA LEU A 323 8.77 -4.43 -1.97
C LEU A 323 8.51 -3.23 -1.06
N ALA A 324 9.06 -2.08 -1.41
CA ALA A 324 8.84 -0.86 -0.65
C ALA A 324 7.36 -0.43 -0.64
N ASP A 325 6.63 -0.62 -1.77
CA ASP A 325 5.18 -0.40 -1.82
C ASP A 325 4.43 -1.36 -0.84
N ALA A 326 4.84 -2.63 -0.77
CA ALA A 326 4.24 -3.62 0.13
C ALA A 326 4.54 -3.28 1.60
N LEU A 327 5.79 -2.98 1.94
CA LEU A 327 6.19 -2.57 3.30
C LEU A 327 5.45 -1.28 3.74
N SER A 328 5.31 -0.32 2.83
CA SER A 328 4.54 0.91 3.11
C SER A 328 3.05 0.62 3.35
N GLY A 329 2.50 -0.37 2.66
CA GLY A 329 1.12 -0.84 2.88
C GLY A 329 0.92 -1.44 4.27
N GLU A 330 1.93 -2.13 4.80
CA GLU A 330 1.95 -2.71 6.15
C GLU A 330 2.45 -1.72 7.23
N ASN A 331 2.56 -0.44 6.90
CA ASN A 331 3.04 0.63 7.79
C ASN A 331 4.50 0.46 8.28
N ILE A 332 5.32 -0.31 7.56
CA ILE A 332 6.77 -0.47 7.82
C ILE A 332 7.50 0.65 7.05
N LEU A 333 7.23 1.88 7.45
CA LEU A 333 7.55 3.08 6.66
C LEU A 333 9.04 3.35 6.53
N GLN A 334 9.83 3.14 7.59
CA GLN A 334 11.27 3.42 7.55
C GLN A 334 12.00 2.51 6.57
N SER A 335 11.74 1.20 6.62
CA SER A 335 12.33 0.25 5.67
C SER A 335 11.89 0.53 4.23
N ALA A 336 10.62 0.91 4.03
CA ALA A 336 10.12 1.32 2.71
C ALA A 336 10.87 2.55 2.20
N LEU A 337 11.08 3.58 3.05
CA LEU A 337 11.80 4.80 2.71
C LEU A 337 13.23 4.51 2.26
N ASP A 338 13.94 3.65 2.99
CA ASP A 338 15.34 3.31 2.68
C ASP A 338 15.45 2.56 1.34
N ILE A 339 14.49 1.70 1.03
CA ILE A 339 14.43 1.00 -0.25
C ILE A 339 14.08 1.99 -1.38
N TYR A 340 13.09 2.87 -1.20
CA TYR A 340 12.75 3.90 -2.19
C TYR A 340 13.95 4.80 -2.51
N LYS A 341 14.70 5.26 -1.49
CA LYS A 341 15.92 6.06 -1.68
C LYS A 341 16.97 5.33 -2.51
N ARG A 342 17.13 4.02 -2.33
CA ARG A 342 18.05 3.21 -3.14
C ARG A 342 17.55 3.06 -4.59
N VAL A 343 16.26 2.78 -4.78
CA VAL A 343 15.65 2.66 -6.11
C VAL A 343 15.64 3.98 -6.86
N SER A 344 15.61 5.12 -6.16
CA SER A 344 15.65 6.45 -6.81
C SER A 344 16.96 6.73 -7.58
N ARG A 345 18.00 5.91 -7.39
CA ARG A 345 19.26 5.96 -8.16
C ARG A 345 19.16 5.26 -9.51
N ASP A 346 18.12 4.42 -9.73
CA ASP A 346 17.86 3.80 -11.02
C ASP A 346 17.07 4.78 -11.91
N PRO A 347 17.62 5.24 -13.05
CA PRO A 347 16.96 6.23 -13.92
C PRO A 347 15.54 5.81 -14.32
N GLU A 348 15.31 4.52 -14.59
CA GLU A 348 14.01 3.99 -15.02
C GLU A 348 12.90 4.22 -13.99
N TYR A 349 13.24 4.14 -12.70
CA TYR A 349 12.28 4.24 -11.59
C TYR A 349 12.52 5.45 -10.69
N SER A 350 13.52 6.28 -10.98
CA SER A 350 13.93 7.43 -10.15
C SER A 350 12.75 8.34 -9.81
N TRP A 351 12.04 8.82 -10.81
CA TRP A 351 10.92 9.73 -10.62
C TRP A 351 9.80 9.10 -9.79
N ALA A 352 9.40 7.88 -10.16
CA ALA A 352 8.34 7.15 -9.46
C ALA A 352 8.72 6.84 -8.01
N SER A 353 9.99 6.58 -7.74
CA SER A 353 10.51 6.30 -6.41
C SER A 353 10.57 7.56 -5.55
N ARG A 354 11.03 8.69 -6.08
CA ARG A 354 11.11 9.97 -5.38
C ARG A 354 9.73 10.50 -4.97
N LEU A 355 8.69 10.32 -5.80
CA LEU A 355 7.30 10.61 -5.40
C LEU A 355 6.87 9.77 -4.18
N ARG A 356 7.32 8.52 -4.10
CA ARG A 356 7.04 7.63 -2.96
C ARG A 356 7.87 8.00 -1.73
N VAL A 357 9.12 8.42 -1.90
CA VAL A 357 9.94 8.99 -0.82
C VAL A 357 9.20 10.16 -0.17
N ALA A 358 8.75 11.12 -0.96
CA ALA A 358 8.00 12.27 -0.44
C ALA A 358 6.70 11.86 0.27
N LYS A 359 5.95 10.92 -0.31
CA LYS A 359 4.74 10.37 0.33
C LYS A 359 5.06 9.68 1.65
N THR A 360 6.15 8.92 1.71
CA THR A 360 6.57 8.21 2.93
C THR A 360 7.03 9.20 4.01
N TYR A 361 7.78 10.24 3.64
CA TYR A 361 8.10 11.33 4.56
C TYR A 361 6.84 11.97 5.15
N ASN A 362 5.82 12.21 4.32
CA ASN A 362 4.54 12.72 4.81
C ASN A 362 3.85 11.76 5.81
N PHE A 363 3.91 10.45 5.59
CA PHE A 363 3.38 9.46 6.54
C PHE A 363 4.19 9.41 7.84
N LEU A 364 5.49 9.68 7.78
CA LEU A 364 6.38 9.82 8.94
C LEU A 364 6.28 11.20 9.61
N ASN A 365 5.34 12.03 9.17
CA ASN A 365 5.14 13.41 9.65
C ASN A 365 6.37 14.33 9.44
N ASN A 366 7.22 14.00 8.48
CA ASN A 366 8.36 14.81 8.05
C ASN A 366 7.95 15.65 6.82
N LEU A 367 7.27 16.78 7.10
CA LEU A 367 6.77 17.67 6.05
C LEU A 367 7.91 18.33 5.25
N ASP A 368 8.98 18.71 5.94
CA ASP A 368 10.11 19.41 5.33
C ASP A 368 10.85 18.49 4.36
N GLY A 369 11.13 17.25 4.75
CA GLY A 369 11.73 16.26 3.86
C GLY A 369 10.86 15.93 2.65
N ALA A 370 9.53 15.88 2.82
CA ALA A 370 8.62 15.70 1.70
C ALA A 370 8.64 16.90 0.73
N ALA A 371 8.65 18.12 1.28
CA ALA A 371 8.66 19.35 0.50
C ALA A 371 10.00 19.53 -0.25
N GLU A 372 11.12 19.23 0.39
CA GLU A 372 12.45 19.29 -0.21
C GLU A 372 12.52 18.41 -1.47
N VAL A 373 12.16 17.14 -1.35
CA VAL A 373 12.18 16.18 -2.46
C VAL A 373 11.29 16.66 -3.61
N LEU A 374 10.05 17.07 -3.33
CA LEU A 374 9.09 17.48 -4.37
C LEU A 374 9.47 18.81 -5.02
N ASN A 375 10.02 19.77 -4.26
CA ASN A 375 10.53 21.00 -4.83
C ASN A 375 11.75 20.75 -5.72
N ALA A 376 12.68 19.86 -5.33
CA ALA A 376 13.81 19.48 -6.16
C ALA A 376 13.33 18.86 -7.49
N MET A 377 12.38 17.92 -7.44
CA MET A 377 11.77 17.33 -8.64
C MET A 377 11.07 18.36 -9.53
N ALA A 378 10.37 19.31 -8.92
CA ALA A 378 9.69 20.37 -9.67
C ALA A 378 10.66 21.36 -10.34
N ARG A 379 11.87 21.56 -9.81
CA ARG A 379 12.93 22.35 -10.46
C ARG A 379 13.60 21.59 -11.60
N GLU A 380 13.81 20.28 -11.41
CA GLU A 380 14.46 19.38 -12.37
C GLU A 380 13.69 19.28 -13.70
N ASP A 381 12.37 19.12 -13.63
CA ASP A 381 11.54 19.05 -14.83
C ASP A 381 10.35 20.02 -14.75
N LYS A 382 10.46 21.10 -15.54
CA LYS A 382 9.42 22.15 -15.61
C LYS A 382 8.19 21.73 -16.44
N ASN A 383 8.26 20.66 -17.22
CA ASN A 383 7.13 20.16 -18.02
C ASN A 383 6.22 19.23 -17.18
N ARG A 384 6.68 18.74 -16.06
CA ARG A 384 5.93 17.84 -15.19
C ARG A 384 5.25 18.60 -14.06
N ILE A 385 4.04 18.17 -13.75
CA ILE A 385 3.18 18.79 -12.72
C ILE A 385 2.98 17.91 -11.50
N ASP A 386 3.26 16.61 -11.61
CA ASP A 386 2.96 15.62 -10.58
C ASP A 386 3.66 15.90 -9.24
N ALA A 387 4.90 16.39 -9.24
CA ALA A 387 5.61 16.81 -8.05
C ALA A 387 4.87 17.97 -7.34
N LEU A 388 4.48 19.00 -8.08
CA LEU A 388 3.73 20.14 -7.52
C LEU A 388 2.35 19.71 -7.02
N VAL A 389 1.63 18.85 -7.74
CA VAL A 389 0.32 18.34 -7.32
C VAL A 389 0.44 17.55 -6.02
N ASN A 390 1.46 16.70 -5.88
CA ASN A 390 1.70 15.96 -4.64
C ASN A 390 2.04 16.90 -3.49
N LEU A 391 2.90 17.91 -3.71
CA LEU A 391 3.27 18.89 -2.69
C LEU A 391 2.05 19.72 -2.23
N GLY A 392 1.24 20.22 -3.17
CA GLY A 392 0.01 20.94 -2.85
C GLY A 392 -0.96 20.08 -2.03
N ASN A 393 -1.11 18.79 -2.36
CA ASN A 393 -1.95 17.88 -1.58
C ASN A 393 -1.38 17.60 -0.19
N ILE A 394 -0.06 17.51 -0.02
CA ILE A 394 0.60 17.37 1.28
C ILE A 394 0.34 18.62 2.14
N TYR A 395 0.60 19.81 1.62
CA TYR A 395 0.32 21.06 2.35
C TYR A 395 -1.15 21.18 2.75
N ARG A 396 -2.08 20.85 1.84
CA ARG A 396 -3.51 20.83 2.15
C ARG A 396 -3.86 19.85 3.27
N GLY A 397 -3.25 18.67 3.28
CA GLY A 397 -3.44 17.66 4.33
C GLY A 397 -2.93 18.13 5.71
N HIS A 398 -1.91 18.97 5.74
CA HIS A 398 -1.37 19.60 6.96
C HIS A 398 -2.01 20.96 7.26
N GLN A 399 -3.14 21.32 6.65
CA GLN A 399 -3.86 22.59 6.82
C GLN A 399 -3.07 23.84 6.42
N ARG A 400 -1.93 23.68 5.73
CA ARG A 400 -1.12 24.77 5.17
C ARG A 400 -1.75 25.26 3.86
N HIS A 401 -2.97 25.79 3.95
CA HIS A 401 -3.80 26.10 2.78
C HIS A 401 -3.20 27.17 1.88
N ARG A 402 -2.53 28.20 2.45
CA ARG A 402 -1.85 29.25 1.66
C ARG A 402 -0.71 28.68 0.83
N ASP A 403 0.11 27.81 1.42
CA ASP A 403 1.19 27.13 0.70
C ASP A 403 0.67 26.19 -0.38
N ALA A 404 -0.42 25.49 -0.10
CA ALA A 404 -1.09 24.64 -1.08
C ALA A 404 -1.56 25.45 -2.30
N VAL A 405 -2.22 26.61 -2.09
CA VAL A 405 -2.64 27.51 -3.17
C VAL A 405 -1.42 27.96 -3.99
N ASN A 406 -0.35 28.41 -3.34
CA ASN A 406 0.85 28.87 -4.03
C ASN A 406 1.44 27.78 -4.95
N VAL A 407 1.45 26.54 -4.47
CA VAL A 407 1.97 25.39 -5.25
C VAL A 407 1.02 24.98 -6.38
N PHE A 408 -0.29 24.94 -6.11
CA PHE A 408 -1.26 24.64 -7.17
C PHE A 408 -1.30 25.70 -8.27
N GLU A 409 -1.13 26.99 -7.93
CA GLU A 409 -1.00 28.05 -8.93
C GLU A 409 0.25 27.86 -9.81
N LYS A 410 1.39 27.43 -9.21
CA LYS A 410 2.58 27.06 -10.00
C LYS A 410 2.27 25.86 -10.93
N ALA A 411 1.52 24.86 -10.46
CA ALA A 411 1.11 23.73 -11.28
C ALA A 411 0.17 24.15 -12.42
N LYS A 412 -0.80 25.03 -12.16
CA LYS A 412 -1.72 25.60 -13.18
C LYS A 412 -0.97 26.30 -14.30
N LYS A 413 0.05 27.09 -13.98
CA LYS A 413 0.90 27.81 -14.97
C LYS A 413 1.66 26.85 -15.91
N ARG A 414 1.91 25.61 -15.49
CA ARG A 414 2.60 24.59 -16.31
C ARG A 414 1.67 23.83 -17.25
N VAL A 415 0.34 23.91 -17.06
CA VAL A 415 -0.63 23.20 -17.89
C VAL A 415 -0.82 23.97 -19.20
N LYS A 416 -0.29 23.43 -20.30
CA LYS A 416 -0.43 24.02 -21.65
C LYS A 416 -1.83 23.78 -22.23
N SER A 417 -2.40 22.60 -22.02
CA SER A 417 -3.75 22.22 -22.46
C SER A 417 -4.46 21.45 -21.35
N TRP A 418 -5.68 21.88 -21.04
CA TRP A 418 -6.48 21.30 -19.98
C TRP A 418 -7.14 20.00 -20.43
N GLU A 419 -6.80 18.89 -19.78
CA GLU A 419 -7.34 17.56 -20.01
C GLU A 419 -8.02 17.02 -18.74
N LYS A 420 -8.82 15.97 -18.89
CA LYS A 420 -9.50 15.32 -17.77
C LYS A 420 -8.58 15.05 -16.56
N ARG A 421 -7.36 14.58 -16.79
CA ARG A 421 -6.40 14.28 -15.70
C ARG A 421 -6.01 15.47 -14.82
N HIS A 422 -6.17 16.71 -15.33
CA HIS A 422 -5.77 17.92 -14.62
C HIS A 422 -6.83 18.45 -13.63
N TRP A 423 -8.01 17.83 -13.55
CA TRP A 423 -9.06 18.24 -12.60
C TRP A 423 -8.57 18.31 -11.16
N GLN A 424 -7.60 17.46 -10.77
CA GLN A 424 -7.06 17.39 -9.40
C GLN A 424 -6.34 18.67 -8.98
N ILE A 425 -5.69 19.38 -9.92
CA ILE A 425 -5.02 20.66 -9.65
C ILE A 425 -6.06 21.70 -9.26
N LEU A 426 -7.08 21.84 -10.09
CA LEU A 426 -8.16 22.81 -9.88
C LEU A 426 -8.95 22.49 -8.60
N TYR A 427 -9.29 21.22 -8.39
CA TYR A 427 -9.97 20.77 -7.17
C TYR A 427 -9.13 21.06 -5.92
N GLY A 428 -7.83 20.72 -5.94
CA GLY A 428 -6.94 20.95 -4.79
C GLY A 428 -6.78 22.45 -4.48
N ASN A 429 -6.65 23.28 -5.51
CA ASN A 429 -6.57 24.73 -5.37
C ASN A 429 -7.87 25.30 -4.81
N ALA A 430 -9.02 24.93 -5.41
CA ALA A 430 -10.34 25.37 -4.97
C ALA A 430 -10.63 24.99 -3.52
N ALA A 431 -10.37 23.75 -3.13
CA ALA A 431 -10.57 23.29 -1.76
C ALA A 431 -9.64 23.97 -0.73
N SER A 432 -8.45 24.40 -1.17
CA SER A 432 -7.55 25.19 -0.31
C SER A 432 -8.03 26.63 -0.17
N ARG A 433 -8.47 27.27 -1.26
CA ARG A 433 -9.02 28.62 -1.27
C ARG A 433 -10.33 28.72 -0.47
N GLU A 434 -11.19 27.71 -0.55
CA GLU A 434 -12.40 27.61 0.26
C GLU A 434 -12.07 27.71 1.76
N ARG A 435 -11.06 26.95 2.23
CA ARG A 435 -10.61 27.02 3.62
C ARG A 435 -10.01 28.38 4.02
N LEU A 436 -9.50 29.11 3.05
CA LEU A 436 -9.03 30.51 3.23
C LEU A 436 -10.16 31.53 3.08
N LYS A 437 -11.41 31.11 2.87
CA LYS A 437 -12.58 31.96 2.62
C LYS A 437 -12.47 32.80 1.33
N GLU A 438 -11.60 32.40 0.39
CA GLU A 438 -11.41 33.02 -0.93
C GLU A 438 -12.43 32.46 -1.93
N TRP A 439 -13.72 32.58 -1.62
CA TRP A 439 -14.79 31.87 -2.30
C TRP A 439 -14.91 32.14 -3.81
N PRO A 440 -14.87 33.37 -4.34
CA PRO A 440 -15.04 33.60 -5.79
C PRO A 440 -14.00 32.85 -6.64
N ALA A 441 -12.75 32.82 -6.16
CA ALA A 441 -11.68 32.09 -6.83
C ALA A 441 -11.81 30.57 -6.66
N ALA A 442 -12.28 30.11 -5.50
CA ALA A 442 -12.55 28.70 -5.25
C ALA A 442 -13.66 28.17 -6.16
N GLU A 443 -14.80 28.88 -6.28
CA GLU A 443 -15.92 28.52 -7.15
C GLU A 443 -15.49 28.42 -8.62
N THR A 444 -14.71 29.41 -9.09
CA THR A 444 -14.16 29.39 -10.46
C THR A 444 -13.38 28.11 -10.75
N ASP A 445 -12.48 27.71 -9.84
CA ASP A 445 -11.67 26.52 -10.02
C ASP A 445 -12.50 25.23 -9.85
N PHE A 446 -13.47 25.17 -8.93
CA PHE A 446 -14.40 24.05 -8.83
C PHE A 446 -15.21 23.84 -10.10
N LEU A 447 -15.75 24.93 -10.68
CA LEU A 447 -16.52 24.86 -11.93
C LEU A 447 -15.67 24.39 -13.11
N LYS A 448 -14.42 24.86 -13.21
CA LYS A 448 -13.47 24.38 -14.21
C LYS A 448 -13.12 22.90 -13.99
N ALA A 449 -12.91 22.48 -12.74
CA ALA A 449 -12.66 21.07 -12.40
C ALA A 449 -13.85 20.19 -12.77
N LEU A 450 -15.09 20.66 -12.50
CA LEU A 450 -16.32 19.96 -12.85
C LEU A 450 -16.48 19.83 -14.36
N LYS A 451 -16.10 20.86 -15.15
CA LYS A 451 -16.11 20.79 -16.62
C LYS A 451 -15.15 19.71 -17.14
N LEU A 452 -13.97 19.55 -16.51
CA LEU A 452 -13.00 18.52 -16.90
C LEU A 452 -13.42 17.10 -16.47
N ASN A 453 -14.08 16.96 -15.32
CA ASN A 453 -14.54 15.68 -14.79
C ASN A 453 -15.94 15.80 -14.15
N PRO A 454 -17.01 15.82 -14.96
CA PRO A 454 -18.36 16.16 -14.52
C PRO A 454 -18.97 15.25 -13.45
N ASN A 455 -18.50 14.02 -13.38
CA ASN A 455 -19.04 13.00 -12.48
C ASN A 455 -18.10 12.64 -11.31
N GLU A 456 -17.09 13.47 -11.02
CA GLU A 456 -16.19 13.20 -9.89
C GLU A 456 -16.90 13.49 -8.55
N PRO A 457 -17.12 12.49 -7.69
CA PRO A 457 -17.87 12.67 -6.44
C PRO A 457 -17.29 13.71 -5.50
N LYS A 458 -15.97 13.87 -5.49
CA LYS A 458 -15.30 14.87 -4.64
C LYS A 458 -15.65 16.30 -5.06
N ILE A 459 -15.64 16.57 -6.37
CA ILE A 459 -15.97 17.89 -6.89
C ILE A 459 -17.45 18.18 -6.66
N LEU A 460 -18.32 17.21 -7.01
CA LEU A 460 -19.77 17.33 -6.82
C LEU A 460 -20.11 17.62 -5.35
N ASN A 461 -19.48 16.92 -4.41
CA ASN A 461 -19.71 17.11 -3.00
C ASN A 461 -19.19 18.46 -2.50
N CYS A 462 -17.92 18.80 -2.76
CA CYS A 462 -17.35 20.05 -2.23
C CYS A 462 -18.04 21.28 -2.77
N LEU A 463 -18.22 21.38 -4.10
CA LEU A 463 -18.93 22.52 -4.69
C LEU A 463 -20.39 22.59 -4.21
N GLY A 464 -21.08 21.43 -4.18
CA GLY A 464 -22.46 21.38 -3.71
C GLY A 464 -22.58 21.80 -2.24
N TYR A 465 -21.73 21.27 -1.37
CA TYR A 465 -21.71 21.64 0.05
C TYR A 465 -21.44 23.13 0.25
N SER A 466 -20.43 23.68 -0.44
CA SER A 466 -20.10 25.11 -0.33
C SER A 466 -21.23 26.02 -0.83
N TRP A 467 -22.01 25.60 -1.85
CA TRP A 467 -23.20 26.33 -2.24
C TRP A 467 -24.33 26.23 -1.21
N ILE A 468 -24.51 25.07 -0.55
CA ILE A 468 -25.46 24.91 0.54
C ILE A 468 -25.13 25.86 1.70
N GLU A 469 -23.87 25.89 2.14
CA GLU A 469 -23.41 26.79 3.21
C GLU A 469 -23.66 28.27 2.90
N GLN A 470 -23.52 28.65 1.64
CA GLN A 470 -23.75 30.03 1.18
C GLN A 470 -25.20 30.32 0.77
N ARG A 471 -26.10 29.35 0.93
CA ARG A 471 -27.51 29.43 0.48
C ARG A 471 -27.65 29.80 -1.00
N LYS A 472 -26.67 29.38 -1.84
CA LYS A 472 -26.67 29.60 -3.31
C LYS A 472 -26.96 28.30 -4.05
N ASN A 473 -27.65 28.41 -5.19
CA ASN A 473 -27.88 27.28 -6.09
C ASN A 473 -28.40 26.00 -5.40
N LEU A 474 -29.20 26.11 -4.34
CA LEU A 474 -29.56 25.02 -3.42
C LEU A 474 -30.09 23.76 -4.13
N LYS A 475 -31.03 23.92 -5.10
CA LYS A 475 -31.59 22.79 -5.87
C LYS A 475 -30.51 22.06 -6.68
N ARG A 476 -29.61 22.82 -7.31
CA ARG A 476 -28.50 22.26 -8.10
C ARG A 476 -27.47 21.58 -7.18
N ALA A 477 -27.12 22.20 -6.07
CA ALA A 477 -26.23 21.66 -5.04
C ALA A 477 -26.75 20.32 -4.51
N HIS A 478 -28.01 20.24 -4.11
CA HIS A 478 -28.64 19.00 -3.66
C HIS A 478 -28.58 17.88 -4.71
N LYS A 479 -28.88 18.20 -6.01
CA LYS A 479 -28.77 17.22 -7.10
C LYS A 479 -27.34 16.70 -7.27
N MET A 480 -26.33 17.57 -7.15
CA MET A 480 -24.92 17.21 -7.24
C MET A 480 -24.50 16.29 -6.08
N ILE A 481 -24.83 16.65 -4.84
CA ILE A 481 -24.50 15.85 -3.66
C ILE A 481 -25.22 14.49 -3.71
N LYS A 482 -26.50 14.46 -4.13
CA LYS A 482 -27.25 13.22 -4.32
C LYS A 482 -26.57 12.30 -5.36
N ASN A 483 -26.02 12.86 -6.44
CA ASN A 483 -25.23 12.08 -7.40
C ASN A 483 -23.92 11.57 -6.79
N ALA A 484 -23.23 12.36 -5.97
CA ALA A 484 -22.03 11.93 -5.25
C ALA A 484 -22.32 10.76 -4.31
N VAL A 485 -23.45 10.81 -3.55
CA VAL A 485 -23.88 9.70 -2.66
C VAL A 485 -24.16 8.42 -3.45
N LYS A 486 -24.82 8.50 -4.62
CA LYS A 486 -25.06 7.32 -5.48
C LYS A 486 -23.77 6.61 -5.85
N GLN A 487 -22.71 7.34 -6.12
CA GLN A 487 -21.42 6.80 -6.51
C GLN A 487 -20.59 6.31 -5.31
N ARG A 488 -20.75 6.96 -4.15
CA ARG A 488 -20.02 6.64 -2.92
C ARG A 488 -20.95 6.53 -1.71
N PRO A 489 -21.81 5.52 -1.67
CA PRO A 489 -22.87 5.40 -0.67
C PRO A 489 -22.36 5.13 0.76
N ARG A 490 -21.08 4.75 0.90
CA ARG A 490 -20.44 4.48 2.21
C ARG A 490 -19.41 5.55 2.61
N ALA A 491 -19.41 6.71 1.94
CA ALA A 491 -18.54 7.82 2.33
C ALA A 491 -19.29 8.72 3.34
N PRO A 492 -18.95 8.70 4.65
CA PRO A 492 -19.72 9.37 5.70
C PRO A 492 -19.87 10.86 5.42
N TYR A 493 -18.81 11.57 5.05
CA TYR A 493 -18.82 13.01 4.77
C TYR A 493 -19.67 13.39 3.54
N ILE A 494 -19.88 12.46 2.56
CA ILE A 494 -20.76 12.73 1.40
C ILE A 494 -22.24 12.50 1.82
N VAL A 495 -22.49 11.49 2.63
CA VAL A 495 -23.85 11.21 3.15
C VAL A 495 -24.28 12.31 4.11
N ASP A 496 -23.39 12.81 4.96
CA ASP A 496 -23.59 13.98 5.81
C ASP A 496 -23.96 15.22 4.98
N SER A 497 -23.18 15.52 3.94
CA SER A 497 -23.47 16.65 3.05
C SER A 497 -24.87 16.55 2.41
N LEU A 498 -25.37 15.33 2.13
CA LEU A 498 -26.73 15.16 1.61
C LEU A 498 -27.77 15.48 2.69
N GLY A 499 -27.58 14.97 3.91
CA GLY A 499 -28.46 15.26 5.03
C GLY A 499 -28.49 16.75 5.35
N TRP A 500 -27.33 17.40 5.36
CA TRP A 500 -27.21 18.84 5.58
C TRP A 500 -27.89 19.66 4.48
N ALA A 501 -27.72 19.26 3.21
CA ALA A 501 -28.43 19.88 2.11
C ALA A 501 -29.96 19.78 2.24
N GLN A 502 -30.47 18.63 2.67
CA GLN A 502 -31.89 18.42 2.93
C GLN A 502 -32.37 19.28 4.11
N TYR A 503 -31.57 19.38 5.19
CA TYR A 503 -31.87 20.27 6.31
C TYR A 503 -32.03 21.74 5.86
N GLN A 504 -31.08 22.25 5.06
CA GLN A 504 -31.13 23.62 4.55
C GLN A 504 -32.27 23.87 3.56
N LEU A 505 -32.76 22.82 2.91
CA LEU A 505 -33.93 22.86 2.00
C LEU A 505 -35.27 22.65 2.71
N GLY A 506 -35.28 22.39 4.04
CA GLY A 506 -36.48 22.15 4.82
C GLY A 506 -36.99 20.71 4.82
N ASP A 507 -36.33 19.78 4.12
CA ASP A 507 -36.64 18.34 4.19
C ASP A 507 -36.00 17.74 5.44
N ILE A 508 -36.56 18.09 6.62
CA ILE A 508 -35.97 17.72 7.91
C ILE A 508 -36.04 16.20 8.15
N LYS A 509 -37.12 15.54 7.70
CA LYS A 509 -37.25 14.07 7.82
C LYS A 509 -36.18 13.34 6.99
N GLY A 510 -35.96 13.79 5.76
CA GLY A 510 -34.89 13.28 4.91
C GLY A 510 -33.48 13.55 5.47
N ALA A 511 -33.30 14.75 6.07
CA ALA A 511 -32.06 15.12 6.76
C ALA A 511 -31.74 14.16 7.91
N VAL A 512 -32.69 13.92 8.82
CA VAL A 512 -32.51 12.99 9.95
C VAL A 512 -32.09 11.61 9.44
N LYS A 513 -32.80 11.04 8.44
CA LYS A 513 -32.46 9.72 7.89
C LYS A 513 -31.04 9.63 7.37
N ASN A 514 -30.58 10.64 6.62
CA ASN A 514 -29.24 10.60 6.03
C ASN A 514 -28.15 10.94 7.06
N LEU A 515 -28.42 11.82 8.03
CA LEU A 515 -27.47 12.16 9.10
C LEU A 515 -27.30 11.00 10.09
N GLU A 516 -28.37 10.29 10.46
CA GLU A 516 -28.28 9.04 11.22
C GLU A 516 -27.41 8.01 10.50
N ARG A 517 -27.60 7.85 9.19
CA ARG A 517 -26.76 6.99 8.37
C ARG A 517 -25.29 7.45 8.33
N ALA A 518 -25.05 8.76 8.28
CA ALA A 518 -23.68 9.31 8.30
C ALA A 518 -22.98 9.04 9.64
N VAL A 519 -23.69 9.20 10.78
CA VAL A 519 -23.20 8.85 12.12
C VAL A 519 -22.90 7.35 12.23
N LEU A 520 -23.75 6.48 11.68
CA LEU A 520 -23.48 5.02 11.65
C LEU A 520 -22.20 4.67 10.86
N LEU A 521 -21.91 5.43 9.81
CA LEU A 521 -20.70 5.21 8.99
C LEU A 521 -19.44 5.77 9.66
N ASP A 522 -19.53 6.89 10.38
CA ASP A 522 -18.43 7.50 11.15
C ASP A 522 -18.96 8.16 12.44
N PRO A 523 -19.12 7.39 13.53
CA PRO A 523 -19.62 7.91 14.80
C PRO A 523 -18.62 8.81 15.53
N ALA A 524 -17.39 8.94 15.00
CA ALA A 524 -16.33 9.73 15.62
C ALA A 524 -16.06 11.08 14.92
N ASP A 525 -16.89 11.48 13.97
CA ASP A 525 -16.80 12.80 13.34
C ASP A 525 -17.66 13.83 14.09
N ALA A 526 -17.01 14.90 14.59
CA ALA A 526 -17.67 15.95 15.36
C ALA A 526 -18.73 16.70 14.53
N THR A 527 -18.44 17.00 13.26
CA THR A 527 -19.35 17.76 12.38
C THR A 527 -20.61 16.97 12.08
N ILE A 528 -20.48 15.67 11.79
CA ILE A 528 -21.63 14.80 11.50
C ILE A 528 -22.55 14.70 12.70
N ASN A 529 -22.00 14.58 13.93
CA ASN A 529 -22.79 14.56 15.15
C ASN A 529 -23.49 15.91 15.42
N ASP A 530 -22.82 17.04 15.14
CA ASP A 530 -23.42 18.37 15.27
C ASP A 530 -24.62 18.56 14.32
N HIS A 531 -24.44 18.21 13.04
CA HIS A 531 -25.52 18.27 12.04
C HIS A 531 -26.72 17.38 12.41
N LEU A 532 -26.47 16.18 12.94
CA LEU A 532 -27.57 15.32 13.41
C LEU A 532 -28.29 15.92 14.61
N GLY A 533 -27.57 16.55 15.54
CA GLY A 533 -28.15 17.29 16.64
C GLY A 533 -29.09 18.41 16.18
N ASP A 534 -28.65 19.17 15.18
CA ASP A 534 -29.46 20.24 14.58
C ASP A 534 -30.75 19.68 13.94
N ALA A 535 -30.64 18.57 13.22
CA ALA A 535 -31.79 17.93 12.60
C ALA A 535 -32.75 17.34 13.60
N TYR A 536 -32.28 16.68 14.67
CA TYR A 536 -33.12 16.19 15.75
C TYR A 536 -33.88 17.30 16.47
N TRP A 537 -33.20 18.43 16.75
CA TRP A 537 -33.82 19.57 17.37
C TRP A 537 -35.02 20.10 16.57
N LYS A 538 -34.87 20.17 15.23
CA LYS A 538 -35.92 20.65 14.31
C LYS A 538 -37.15 19.70 14.24
N VAL A 539 -36.98 18.40 14.45
CA VAL A 539 -38.10 17.44 14.49
C VAL A 539 -38.66 17.27 15.93
N GLY A 540 -38.20 18.07 16.91
CA GLY A 540 -38.69 18.01 18.28
C GLY A 540 -38.02 16.97 19.18
N ARG A 541 -37.07 16.18 18.67
CA ARG A 541 -36.28 15.19 19.42
C ARG A 541 -35.15 15.89 20.21
N LYS A 542 -35.56 16.70 21.20
CA LYS A 542 -34.65 17.64 21.89
C LYS A 542 -33.60 16.94 22.76
N LEU A 543 -33.94 15.84 23.40
CA LEU A 543 -32.99 15.08 24.24
C LEU A 543 -31.90 14.45 23.36
N GLU A 544 -32.29 13.81 22.27
CA GLU A 544 -31.31 13.23 21.32
C GLU A 544 -30.44 14.31 20.67
N ALA A 545 -31.00 15.48 20.38
CA ALA A 545 -30.24 16.61 19.87
C ALA A 545 -29.13 17.03 20.85
N GLN A 546 -29.47 17.20 22.13
CA GLN A 546 -28.49 17.53 23.17
C GLN A 546 -27.41 16.44 23.31
N TYR A 547 -27.80 15.17 23.16
CA TYR A 547 -26.86 14.06 23.21
C TYR A 547 -25.87 14.11 22.06
N GLN A 548 -26.32 14.38 20.84
CA GLN A 548 -25.47 14.50 19.66
C GLN A 548 -24.53 15.70 19.75
N TRP A 549 -24.97 16.85 20.20
CA TRP A 549 -24.13 18.02 20.42
C TRP A 549 -23.06 17.78 21.49
N ARG A 550 -23.40 17.15 22.64
CA ARG A 550 -22.40 16.73 23.64
C ARG A 550 -21.43 15.73 23.08
N ARG A 551 -21.91 14.80 22.26
CA ARG A 551 -21.05 13.86 21.55
C ARG A 551 -20.10 14.58 20.59
N SER A 552 -20.59 15.54 19.79
CA SER A 552 -19.77 16.39 18.94
C SER A 552 -18.68 17.09 19.73
N LEU A 553 -19.02 17.71 20.86
CA LEU A 553 -18.08 18.42 21.72
C LEU A 553 -16.99 17.48 22.27
N SER A 554 -17.33 16.25 22.64
CA SER A 554 -16.38 15.24 23.13
C SER A 554 -15.40 14.73 22.07
N LEU A 555 -15.65 15.01 20.78
CA LEU A 555 -14.86 14.57 19.64
C LEU A 555 -13.85 15.62 19.16
N ASP A 556 -13.55 16.62 19.96
CA ASP A 556 -12.58 17.69 19.68
C ASP A 556 -12.92 18.44 18.36
N PRO A 557 -14.08 19.12 18.27
CA PRO A 557 -14.44 19.93 17.12
C PRO A 557 -13.47 21.10 16.93
N GLY A 558 -13.51 21.75 15.76
CA GLY A 558 -12.69 22.92 15.50
C GLY A 558 -12.96 24.03 16.55
N LYS A 559 -11.94 24.81 16.89
CA LYS A 559 -12.05 25.86 17.93
C LYS A 559 -13.22 26.81 17.72
N ASP A 560 -13.50 27.16 16.47
CA ASP A 560 -14.61 28.05 16.11
C ASP A 560 -15.99 27.39 16.33
N GLN A 561 -16.06 26.08 16.39
CA GLN A 561 -17.30 25.31 16.57
C GLN A 561 -17.64 25.08 18.05
N ILE A 562 -16.64 25.04 18.93
CA ILE A 562 -16.84 24.76 20.37
C ILE A 562 -17.89 25.67 20.97
N LEU A 563 -17.69 27.00 20.87
CA LEU A 563 -18.62 27.98 21.44
C LEU A 563 -20.02 27.91 20.82
N VAL A 564 -20.11 27.56 19.53
CA VAL A 564 -21.41 27.40 18.86
C VAL A 564 -22.15 26.18 19.39
N ILE A 565 -21.47 25.05 19.55
CA ILE A 565 -22.05 23.80 20.07
C ILE A 565 -22.45 23.96 21.54
N GLU A 566 -21.63 24.61 22.36
CA GLU A 566 -21.96 24.90 23.76
C GLU A 566 -23.25 25.75 23.89
N LYS A 567 -23.41 26.78 23.03
CA LYS A 567 -24.65 27.56 22.98
C LYS A 567 -25.84 26.72 22.57
N LYS A 568 -25.70 25.82 21.58
CA LYS A 568 -26.76 24.88 21.18
C LYS A 568 -27.16 23.96 22.34
N ILE A 569 -26.22 23.44 23.10
CA ILE A 569 -26.47 22.58 24.26
C ILE A 569 -27.26 23.35 25.32
N LYS A 570 -26.88 24.63 25.58
CA LYS A 570 -27.48 25.42 26.64
C LYS A 570 -28.86 25.99 26.28
N TYR A 571 -28.99 26.51 25.05
CA TYR A 571 -30.17 27.30 24.64
C TYR A 571 -30.97 26.65 23.52
N GLY A 572 -30.49 25.57 22.93
CA GLY A 572 -31.06 25.01 21.71
C GLY A 572 -30.74 25.85 20.47
N LEU A 573 -31.42 25.50 19.36
CA LEU A 573 -31.33 26.33 18.15
C LEU A 573 -32.28 27.54 18.28
N PRO A 574 -31.90 28.71 17.77
CA PRO A 574 -32.77 29.88 17.75
C PRO A 574 -34.06 29.57 17.01
N LYS A 575 -35.18 30.12 17.54
CA LYS A 575 -36.44 30.14 16.77
C LYS A 575 -36.25 31.04 15.56
N ILE A 576 -36.34 30.46 14.37
CA ILE A 576 -36.36 31.21 13.10
C ILE A 576 -37.76 31.71 12.87
#